data_62cd086ace56678cb994e12ab9c9b406
#
_entry.id   62cd086ace56678cb994e12ab9c9b406
#
_cell.length_a   1.000
_cell.length_b   1.000
_cell.length_c   1.000
_cell.angle_alpha   90.00
_cell.angle_beta   90.00
_cell.angle_gamma   90.00
#
_symmetry.space_group_name_H-M   'P 1'
#
loop_
_entity.id
_entity.type
_entity.pdbx_description
1 polymer ?
#
loop_
_entity_poly.entity_id
_entity_poly.type
_entity_poly.pdbx_seq_one_letter_code
_entity_poly.pdbx_strand_id
1 'polypeptide(L)'
;MALHYVGRYATSRKKLSDYLVRKLRERGWESENAADIEGLIADFVRLRYIDDAAFAAARARTMTARGLGQRRVNEDLRAKGISEMDAQDARDETVAQKWDAADRFARRKRIGPYATESASDEQKRKQFAAFLRAGHDYETARKFVNASPGEEVEAE
;
A
#
# COMPACT_ATOMS: atom_id res chain seq x y z
N MET A 1 -6.79 -0.70 -26.88
CA MET A 1 -7.02 0.08 -25.63
C MET A 1 -6.56 -0.69 -24.40
N ALA A 2 -7.17 -1.83 -24.04
CA ALA A 2 -6.81 -2.64 -22.86
C ALA A 2 -5.36 -3.14 -22.88
N LEU A 3 -4.90 -3.78 -23.96
CA LEU A 3 -3.51 -4.25 -24.09
C LEU A 3 -2.47 -3.12 -23.93
N HIS A 4 -2.74 -1.94 -24.48
CA HIS A 4 -1.87 -0.79 -24.32
C HIS A 4 -1.78 -0.36 -22.85
N TYR A 5 -2.89 -0.41 -22.13
CA TYR A 5 -2.95 -0.04 -20.72
C TYR A 5 -2.14 -1.00 -19.83
N VAL A 6 -2.37 -2.33 -19.96
CA VAL A 6 -1.64 -3.32 -19.14
C VAL A 6 -0.16 -3.43 -19.53
N GLY A 7 0.20 -3.15 -20.77
CA GLY A 7 1.60 -3.08 -21.19
C GLY A 7 2.38 -1.88 -20.68
N ARG A 8 1.66 -0.84 -20.26
CA ARG A 8 2.29 0.41 -19.78
C ARG A 8 2.22 0.61 -18.26
N TYR A 9 1.20 0.06 -17.61
CA TYR A 9 0.93 0.31 -16.20
C TYR A 9 0.74 -0.99 -15.43
N ALA A 10 1.45 -1.15 -14.32
CA ALA A 10 1.12 -2.17 -13.34
C ALA A 10 -0.31 -1.93 -12.83
N THR A 11 -1.16 -2.95 -12.95
CA THR A 11 -2.60 -2.78 -12.72
C THR A 11 -3.22 -4.01 -12.06
N SER A 12 -4.39 -3.80 -11.42
CA SER A 12 -5.26 -4.86 -10.92
C SER A 12 -6.48 -5.03 -11.82
N ARG A 13 -7.21 -6.13 -11.63
CA ARG A 13 -8.51 -6.38 -12.31
C ARG A 13 -9.43 -5.17 -12.19
N LYS A 14 -9.61 -4.68 -10.95
CA LYS A 14 -10.46 -3.50 -10.68
C LYS A 14 -9.98 -2.25 -11.41
N LYS A 15 -8.69 -1.95 -11.37
CA LYS A 15 -8.14 -0.76 -12.05
C LYS A 15 -8.36 -0.82 -13.56
N LEU A 16 -8.18 -1.99 -14.18
CA LEU A 16 -8.46 -2.14 -15.60
C LEU A 16 -9.95 -1.98 -15.89
N SER A 17 -10.83 -2.60 -15.08
CA SER A 17 -12.28 -2.46 -15.20
C SER A 17 -12.71 -0.99 -15.15
N ASP A 18 -12.29 -0.27 -14.10
CA ASP A 18 -12.61 1.15 -13.90
C ASP A 18 -12.12 2.01 -15.09
N TYR A 19 -10.92 1.71 -15.60
CA TYR A 19 -10.38 2.38 -16.79
C TYR A 19 -11.24 2.13 -18.03
N LEU A 20 -11.62 0.88 -18.30
CA LEU A 20 -12.42 0.50 -19.48
C LEU A 20 -13.82 1.10 -19.41
N VAL A 21 -14.50 1.02 -18.25
CA VAL A 21 -15.83 1.64 -18.04
C VAL A 21 -15.77 3.14 -18.32
N ARG A 22 -14.77 3.83 -17.78
CA ARG A 22 -14.60 5.26 -18.05
C ARG A 22 -14.39 5.54 -19.54
N LYS A 23 -13.51 4.76 -20.20
CA LYS A 23 -13.22 4.97 -21.63
C LYS A 23 -14.40 4.68 -22.54
N LEU A 24 -15.22 3.71 -22.20
CA LEU A 24 -16.46 3.45 -22.94
C LEU A 24 -17.47 4.61 -22.79
N ARG A 25 -17.57 5.20 -21.62
CA ARG A 25 -18.41 6.38 -21.39
C ARG A 25 -17.91 7.62 -22.17
N GLU A 26 -16.59 7.83 -22.23
CA GLU A 26 -15.99 8.97 -22.93
C GLU A 26 -16.08 8.87 -24.45
N ARG A 27 -15.94 7.65 -25.01
CA ARG A 27 -15.82 7.43 -26.47
C ARG A 27 -17.08 6.90 -27.12
N GLY A 28 -18.02 6.40 -26.31
CA GLY A 28 -19.17 5.63 -26.81
C GLY A 28 -18.80 4.17 -27.10
N TRP A 29 -19.84 3.37 -27.31
CA TRP A 29 -19.75 1.97 -27.72
C TRP A 29 -20.69 1.75 -28.91
N GLU A 30 -20.13 1.39 -30.07
CA GLU A 30 -20.86 1.35 -31.35
C GLU A 30 -21.53 -0.01 -31.63
N SER A 31 -21.33 -1.02 -30.77
CA SER A 31 -21.94 -2.34 -30.95
C SER A 31 -23.34 -2.41 -30.34
N GLU A 32 -24.24 -3.18 -30.97
CA GLU A 32 -25.58 -3.46 -30.43
C GLU A 32 -25.53 -4.26 -29.11
N ASN A 33 -24.50 -5.07 -28.92
CA ASN A 33 -24.27 -5.81 -27.66
C ASN A 33 -23.47 -4.98 -26.67
N ALA A 34 -23.78 -5.12 -25.37
CA ALA A 34 -22.98 -4.52 -24.30
C ALA A 34 -21.53 -5.01 -24.34
N ALA A 35 -20.59 -4.12 -24.00
CA ALA A 35 -19.18 -4.49 -23.93
C ALA A 35 -18.95 -5.50 -22.80
N ASP A 36 -18.39 -6.66 -23.11
CA ASP A 36 -18.05 -7.71 -22.15
C ASP A 36 -16.68 -7.39 -21.49
N ILE A 37 -16.69 -6.48 -20.53
CA ILE A 37 -15.49 -6.11 -19.77
C ILE A 37 -15.03 -7.26 -18.88
N GLU A 38 -15.96 -8.00 -18.27
CA GLU A 38 -15.63 -9.11 -17.36
C GLU A 38 -14.94 -10.26 -18.10
N GLY A 39 -15.47 -10.65 -19.25
CA GLY A 39 -14.84 -11.67 -20.11
C GLY A 39 -13.46 -11.26 -20.59
N LEU A 40 -13.26 -10.00 -20.98
CA LEU A 40 -11.95 -9.47 -21.37
C LEU A 40 -10.95 -9.51 -20.20
N ILE A 41 -11.37 -9.14 -19.00
CA ILE A 41 -10.51 -9.20 -17.80
C ILE A 41 -10.16 -10.64 -17.46
N ALA A 42 -11.12 -11.58 -17.54
CA ALA A 42 -10.87 -13.00 -17.31
C ALA A 42 -9.81 -13.55 -18.29
N ASP A 43 -9.89 -13.18 -19.57
CA ASP A 43 -8.87 -13.52 -20.56
C ASP A 43 -7.50 -12.93 -20.22
N PHE A 44 -7.44 -11.69 -19.78
CA PHE A 44 -6.19 -11.04 -19.41
C PHE A 44 -5.54 -11.68 -18.18
N VAL A 45 -6.34 -12.15 -17.22
CA VAL A 45 -5.86 -12.95 -16.07
C VAL A 45 -5.33 -14.30 -16.56
N ARG A 46 -6.09 -15.01 -17.38
CA ARG A 46 -5.70 -16.32 -17.95
C ARG A 46 -4.39 -16.22 -18.74
N LEU A 47 -4.20 -15.15 -19.50
CA LEU A 47 -2.99 -14.87 -20.29
C LEU A 47 -1.86 -14.21 -19.47
N ARG A 48 -2.05 -14.04 -18.16
CA ARG A 48 -1.09 -13.43 -17.24
C ARG A 48 -0.70 -11.98 -17.56
N TYR A 49 -1.55 -11.23 -18.24
CA TYR A 49 -1.41 -9.78 -18.39
C TYR A 49 -1.80 -9.03 -17.09
N ILE A 50 -2.62 -9.67 -16.25
CA ILE A 50 -3.02 -9.20 -14.91
C ILE A 50 -2.76 -10.31 -13.91
N ASP A 51 -2.12 -9.95 -12.80
CA ASP A 51 -1.86 -10.80 -11.64
C ASP A 51 -2.02 -9.94 -10.39
N ASP A 52 -3.18 -10.06 -9.71
CA ASP A 52 -3.50 -9.24 -8.55
C ASP A 52 -2.61 -9.57 -7.35
N ALA A 53 -2.17 -10.82 -7.18
CA ALA A 53 -1.24 -11.19 -6.11
C ALA A 53 0.15 -10.58 -6.33
N ALA A 54 0.69 -10.65 -7.56
CA ALA A 54 1.96 -10.01 -7.91
C ALA A 54 1.87 -8.47 -7.78
N PHE A 55 0.74 -7.88 -8.20
CA PHE A 55 0.48 -6.45 -8.01
C PHE A 55 0.47 -6.07 -6.53
N ALA A 56 -0.23 -6.84 -5.68
CA ALA A 56 -0.30 -6.60 -4.24
C ALA A 56 1.09 -6.67 -3.59
N ALA A 57 1.88 -7.69 -3.90
CA ALA A 57 3.24 -7.86 -3.37
C ALA A 57 4.16 -6.68 -3.75
N ALA A 58 4.18 -6.28 -5.02
CA ALA A 58 4.98 -5.14 -5.49
C ALA A 58 4.54 -3.82 -4.83
N ARG A 59 3.23 -3.63 -4.67
CA ARG A 59 2.65 -2.45 -4.03
C ARG A 59 3.01 -2.37 -2.55
N ALA A 60 2.86 -3.48 -1.82
CA ALA A 60 3.21 -3.59 -0.41
C ALA A 60 4.70 -3.26 -0.18
N ARG A 61 5.60 -3.87 -0.96
CA ARG A 61 7.05 -3.58 -0.88
C ARG A 61 7.36 -2.10 -1.11
N THR A 62 6.74 -1.47 -2.09
CA THR A 62 6.92 -0.04 -2.35
C THR A 62 6.46 0.81 -1.17
N MET A 63 5.36 0.47 -0.55
CA MET A 63 4.79 1.23 0.58
C MET A 63 5.61 1.04 1.85
N THR A 64 6.02 -0.19 2.19
CA THR A 64 6.88 -0.47 3.35
C THR A 64 8.26 0.15 3.20
N ALA A 65 8.84 0.14 1.99
CA ALA A 65 10.10 0.83 1.71
C ALA A 65 10.01 2.36 1.93
N ARG A 66 8.81 2.93 1.81
CA ARG A 66 8.52 4.34 2.15
C ARG A 66 8.22 4.55 3.63
N GLY A 67 8.27 3.52 4.45
CA GLY A 67 7.98 3.59 5.89
C GLY A 67 6.49 3.59 6.24
N LEU A 68 5.63 3.08 5.37
CA LEU A 68 4.20 2.94 5.66
C LEU A 68 3.93 1.60 6.37
N GLY A 69 3.05 1.64 7.37
CA GLY A 69 2.69 0.48 8.18
C GLY A 69 1.57 -0.36 7.57
N GLN A 70 1.35 -1.53 8.17
CA GLN A 70 0.44 -2.58 7.70
C GLN A 70 -0.99 -2.08 7.44
N ARG A 71 -1.55 -1.25 8.34
CA ARG A 71 -2.92 -0.74 8.17
C ARG A 71 -3.04 0.07 6.88
N ARG A 72 -2.06 0.94 6.61
CA ARG A 72 -2.06 1.77 5.40
C ARG A 72 -1.90 0.95 4.12
N VAL A 73 -1.06 -0.09 4.15
CA VAL A 73 -0.91 -1.04 3.04
C VAL A 73 -2.24 -1.77 2.78
N ASN A 74 -2.88 -2.30 3.83
CA ASN A 74 -4.15 -3.00 3.69
C ASN A 74 -5.28 -2.11 3.14
N GLU A 75 -5.36 -0.87 3.59
CA GLU A 75 -6.31 0.13 3.07
C GLU A 75 -6.08 0.39 1.57
N ASP A 76 -4.84 0.54 1.15
CA ASP A 76 -4.49 0.76 -0.27
C ASP A 76 -4.84 -0.44 -1.14
N LEU A 77 -4.51 -1.66 -0.70
CA LEU A 77 -4.84 -2.90 -1.44
C LEU A 77 -6.35 -3.08 -1.59
N ARG A 78 -7.13 -2.83 -0.54
CA ARG A 78 -8.61 -2.87 -0.62
C ARG A 78 -9.15 -1.82 -1.59
N ALA A 79 -8.63 -0.60 -1.55
CA ALA A 79 -9.02 0.45 -2.48
C ALA A 79 -8.70 0.11 -3.95
N LYS A 80 -7.67 -0.69 -4.19
CA LYS A 80 -7.30 -1.23 -5.52
C LYS A 80 -8.12 -2.46 -5.92
N GLY A 81 -9.03 -2.91 -5.06
CA GLY A 81 -9.90 -4.07 -5.32
C GLY A 81 -9.17 -5.42 -5.27
N ILE A 82 -8.06 -5.50 -4.53
CA ILE A 82 -7.36 -6.77 -4.30
C ILE A 82 -8.17 -7.62 -3.31
N SER A 83 -8.44 -8.87 -3.69
CA SER A 83 -9.13 -9.83 -2.81
C SER A 83 -8.28 -10.17 -1.58
N GLU A 84 -8.94 -10.68 -0.52
CA GLU A 84 -8.23 -11.13 0.68
C GLU A 84 -7.21 -12.24 0.34
N MET A 85 -7.58 -13.15 -0.56
CA MET A 85 -6.73 -14.25 -1.00
C MET A 85 -5.52 -13.75 -1.78
N ASP A 86 -5.70 -12.85 -2.74
CA ASP A 86 -4.59 -12.27 -3.53
C ASP A 86 -3.68 -11.34 -2.69
N ALA A 87 -4.20 -10.78 -1.59
CA ALA A 87 -3.43 -9.93 -0.68
C ALA A 87 -2.67 -10.68 0.40
N GLN A 88 -2.88 -11.99 0.59
CA GLN A 88 -2.37 -12.72 1.75
C GLN A 88 -0.84 -12.65 1.86
N ASP A 89 -0.12 -13.05 0.82
CA ASP A 89 1.36 -13.04 0.82
C ASP A 89 1.92 -11.63 1.04
N ALA A 90 1.30 -10.62 0.43
CA ALA A 90 1.69 -9.22 0.62
C ALA A 90 1.49 -8.74 2.06
N ARG A 91 0.44 -9.21 2.73
CA ARG A 91 0.18 -8.91 4.15
C ARG A 91 1.19 -9.58 5.05
N ASP A 92 1.50 -10.85 4.82
CA ASP A 92 2.46 -11.61 5.61
C ASP A 92 3.86 -10.98 5.50
N GLU A 93 4.28 -10.59 4.29
CA GLU A 93 5.52 -9.85 4.06
C GLU A 93 5.50 -8.48 4.80
N THR A 94 4.37 -7.77 4.78
CA THR A 94 4.23 -6.49 5.48
C THR A 94 4.32 -6.65 6.99
N VAL A 95 3.76 -7.72 7.56
CA VAL A 95 3.89 -8.04 8.98
C VAL A 95 5.35 -8.32 9.34
N ALA A 96 6.04 -9.14 8.54
CA ALA A 96 7.46 -9.44 8.75
C ALA A 96 8.35 -8.19 8.67
N GLN A 97 7.99 -7.20 7.86
CA GLN A 97 8.72 -5.94 7.69
C GLN A 97 8.21 -4.79 8.58
N LYS A 98 7.30 -5.07 9.51
CA LYS A 98 6.65 -4.07 10.37
C LYS A 98 7.65 -3.13 11.04
N TRP A 99 8.69 -3.70 11.62
CA TRP A 99 9.70 -2.96 12.37
C TRP A 99 10.56 -2.08 11.47
N ASP A 100 11.06 -2.65 10.39
CA ASP A 100 11.86 -1.92 9.39
C ASP A 100 11.10 -0.75 8.77
N ALA A 101 9.81 -0.92 8.51
CA ALA A 101 8.97 0.15 8.00
C ALA A 101 8.82 1.29 9.03
N ALA A 102 8.63 0.95 10.30
CA ALA A 102 8.54 1.92 11.39
C ALA A 102 9.86 2.67 11.60
N ASP A 103 10.99 1.97 11.56
CA ASP A 103 12.33 2.56 11.64
C ASP A 103 12.56 3.56 10.50
N ARG A 104 12.26 3.18 9.27
CA ARG A 104 12.35 4.09 8.11
C ARG A 104 11.46 5.32 8.25
N PHE A 105 10.25 5.15 8.83
CA PHE A 105 9.35 6.27 9.10
C PHE A 105 9.94 7.20 10.15
N ALA A 106 10.41 6.65 11.29
CA ALA A 106 11.02 7.41 12.38
C ALA A 106 12.25 8.19 11.90
N ARG A 107 13.12 7.54 11.14
CA ARG A 107 14.33 8.14 10.56
C ARG A 107 14.01 9.31 9.65
N ARG A 108 13.09 9.12 8.72
CA ARG A 108 12.66 10.17 7.78
C ARG A 108 12.02 11.37 8.48
N LYS A 109 11.27 11.12 9.55
CA LYS A 109 10.60 12.16 10.35
C LYS A 109 11.44 12.70 11.48
N ARG A 110 12.63 12.15 11.72
CA ARG A 110 13.52 12.49 12.83
C ARG A 110 12.80 12.37 14.18
N ILE A 111 12.16 11.23 14.42
CA ILE A 111 11.41 10.92 15.63
C ILE A 111 12.23 9.99 16.52
N GLY A 112 12.12 10.16 17.82
CA GLY A 112 12.72 9.31 18.84
C GLY A 112 14.24 9.19 18.69
N PRO A 113 14.78 8.00 18.39
CA PRO A 113 16.23 7.80 18.27
C PRO A 113 16.91 8.68 17.22
N TYR A 114 16.15 9.14 16.23
CA TYR A 114 16.64 9.98 15.13
C TYR A 114 16.41 11.48 15.34
N ALA A 115 15.87 11.88 16.47
CA ALA A 115 15.72 13.29 16.85
C ALA A 115 17.07 13.87 17.25
N THR A 116 17.22 15.20 17.12
CA THR A 116 18.41 15.93 17.59
C THR A 116 18.31 16.26 19.08
N GLU A 117 17.09 16.37 19.60
CA GLU A 117 16.77 16.69 21.00
C GLU A 117 15.50 15.96 21.44
N SER A 118 15.30 15.84 22.74
CA SER A 118 14.11 15.20 23.31
C SER A 118 12.86 16.00 22.98
N ALA A 119 11.82 15.30 22.52
CA ALA A 119 10.53 15.91 22.18
C ALA A 119 9.73 16.26 23.45
N SER A 120 9.04 17.40 23.42
CA SER A 120 8.04 17.76 24.43
C SER A 120 6.81 16.83 24.36
N ASP A 121 5.98 16.82 25.40
CA ASP A 121 4.75 16.00 25.42
C ASP A 121 3.79 16.34 24.26
N GLU A 122 3.70 17.61 23.88
CA GLU A 122 2.91 18.02 22.73
C GLU A 122 3.48 17.49 21.42
N GLN A 123 4.79 17.57 21.24
CA GLN A 123 5.48 17.01 20.07
C GLN A 123 5.33 15.50 20.02
N LYS A 124 5.48 14.78 21.12
CA LYS A 124 5.26 13.32 21.21
C LYS A 124 3.85 12.93 20.79
N ARG A 125 2.81 13.66 21.21
CA ARG A 125 1.43 13.43 20.77
C ARG A 125 1.26 13.59 19.26
N LYS A 126 1.84 14.63 18.68
CA LYS A 126 1.81 14.85 17.22
C LYS A 126 2.55 13.76 16.45
N GLN A 127 3.73 13.35 16.95
CA GLN A 127 4.53 12.27 16.37
C GLN A 127 3.80 10.94 16.44
N PHE A 128 3.18 10.62 17.57
CA PHE A 128 2.38 9.41 17.75
C PHE A 128 1.19 9.36 16.75
N ALA A 129 0.45 10.45 16.63
CA ALA A 129 -0.62 10.56 15.65
C ALA A 129 -0.11 10.40 14.21
N ALA A 130 1.10 10.88 13.89
CA ALA A 130 1.72 10.69 12.58
C ALA A 130 2.04 9.22 12.30
N PHE A 131 2.55 8.46 13.27
CA PHE A 131 2.79 7.03 13.17
C PHE A 131 1.47 6.26 12.88
N LEU A 132 0.42 6.57 13.63
CA LEU A 132 -0.89 5.93 13.43
C LEU A 132 -1.47 6.26 12.04
N ARG A 133 -1.35 7.50 11.57
CA ARG A 133 -1.77 7.87 10.20
C ARG A 133 -0.96 7.18 9.12
N ALA A 134 0.32 6.91 9.37
CA ALA A 134 1.18 6.15 8.47
C ALA A 134 0.86 4.64 8.45
N GLY A 135 -0.01 4.17 9.35
CA GLY A 135 -0.52 2.80 9.38
C GLY A 135 0.21 1.87 10.34
N HIS A 136 1.08 2.40 11.19
CA HIS A 136 1.74 1.61 12.25
C HIS A 136 0.78 1.35 13.41
N ASP A 137 1.01 0.26 14.15
CA ASP A 137 0.24 -0.05 15.34
C ASP A 137 0.69 0.77 16.55
N TYR A 138 -0.14 0.73 17.60
CA TYR A 138 0.06 1.49 18.82
C TYR A 138 1.39 1.19 19.51
N GLU A 139 1.74 -0.09 19.69
CA GLU A 139 2.93 -0.50 20.42
C GLU A 139 4.21 -0.07 19.70
N THR A 140 4.25 -0.27 18.38
CA THR A 140 5.37 0.16 17.54
C THR A 140 5.53 1.68 17.61
N ALA A 141 4.44 2.43 17.46
CA ALA A 141 4.46 3.89 17.55
C ALA A 141 4.94 4.38 18.91
N ARG A 142 4.47 3.76 19.99
CA ARG A 142 4.83 4.08 21.37
C ARG A 142 6.32 3.89 21.62
N LYS A 143 6.90 2.79 21.16
CA LYS A 143 8.33 2.50 21.33
C LYS A 143 9.20 3.58 20.68
N PHE A 144 8.94 3.92 19.40
CA PHE A 144 9.71 4.93 18.70
C PHE A 144 9.54 6.34 19.26
N VAL A 145 8.31 6.74 19.58
CA VAL A 145 8.01 8.10 20.05
C VAL A 145 8.59 8.37 21.46
N ASN A 146 8.65 7.34 22.31
CA ASN A 146 9.18 7.48 23.66
C ASN A 146 10.70 7.30 23.77
N ALA A 147 11.34 6.76 22.74
CA ALA A 147 12.78 6.60 22.71
C ALA A 147 13.48 7.96 22.71
N SER A 148 14.60 8.03 23.44
CA SER A 148 15.47 9.21 23.49
C SER A 148 16.33 9.31 22.23
N PRO A 149 16.83 10.51 21.88
CA PRO A 149 17.80 10.65 20.79
C PRO A 149 19.01 9.73 20.99
N GLY A 150 19.34 8.93 19.96
CA GLY A 150 20.45 7.97 19.99
C GLY A 150 20.17 6.66 20.74
N GLU A 151 19.00 6.49 21.33
CA GLU A 151 18.61 5.25 21.99
C GLU A 151 18.37 4.15 20.95
N GLU A 152 18.85 2.92 21.21
CA GLU A 152 18.54 1.77 20.36
C GLU A 152 17.14 1.25 20.67
N VAL A 153 16.30 1.12 19.66
CA VAL A 153 14.93 0.62 19.79
C VAL A 153 14.85 -0.78 19.19
N GLU A 154 14.66 -1.77 20.04
CA GLU A 154 14.63 -3.18 19.63
C GLU A 154 13.23 -3.65 19.26
N ALA A 155 13.15 -4.51 18.23
CA ALA A 155 11.99 -5.32 17.94
C ALA A 155 11.80 -6.40 19.02
N GLU A 156 10.59 -6.57 19.51
CA GLU A 156 10.22 -7.75 20.31
C GLU A 156 9.89 -8.92 19.40
#